data_e136c7f18ad7c234e968fe9cdf9572c9
#
_entry.id   e136c7f18ad7c234e968fe9cdf9572c9
#
_cell.length_a   1.000
_cell.length_b   1.000
_cell.length_c   1.000
_cell.angle_alpha   90.00
_cell.angle_beta   90.00
_cell.angle_gamma   90.00
#
_symmetry.space_group_name_H-M   'P 1'
#
loop_
_entity.id
_entity.type
_entity.pdbx_description
1 polymer ?
#
loop_
_entity_poly.entity_id
_entity_poly.type
_entity_poly.pdbx_seq_one_letter_code
_entity_poly.pdbx_strand_id
1 'polypeptide(L)'
;MTGGGSGIGKGVAAEVVASGGNAMLVGRNADKLSAAVDEITAGPGDGEVRFEPADVTNEDEVARAVDAATAWTGRLNGVVHCAGGTETIGPLTQVDSEGWRRAVDLNVNGSMYVLKHSARELVRGGGGSFIGISSIAASNTHRWFGAYGVTKAALDHLMMLAADELGPSWVRVNSIRPGLIATDMVAPILSMPELSGDYAAQTPLPRHGEVEDIANAAVFLLSDASGWITGQVINIDGGHGLRRGPDLSAMLEPVFGADGLRGVVER
;
A
#
# COMPACT_ATOMS: atom_id res chain seq x y z
N MET A 1 2.50 2.30 -10.89
CA MET A 1 2.89 1.88 -9.53
C MET A 1 3.13 3.10 -8.67
N THR A 2 2.21 3.51 -7.77
CA THR A 2 2.52 4.55 -6.80
C THR A 2 3.32 3.95 -5.64
N GLY A 3 4.15 4.76 -4.96
CA GLY A 3 5.11 4.23 -4.00
C GLY A 3 6.19 3.34 -4.64
N GLY A 4 6.44 3.51 -5.94
CA GLY A 4 7.29 2.63 -6.75
C GLY A 4 8.79 2.72 -6.47
N GLY A 5 9.25 3.70 -5.68
CA GLY A 5 10.69 3.89 -5.42
C GLY A 5 11.28 2.97 -4.34
N SER A 6 10.48 2.16 -3.63
CA SER A 6 10.98 1.26 -2.57
C SER A 6 9.94 0.20 -2.19
N GLY A 7 10.36 -0.75 -1.35
CA GLY A 7 9.51 -1.74 -0.69
C GLY A 7 8.56 -2.48 -1.64
N ILE A 8 7.30 -2.63 -1.23
CA ILE A 8 6.28 -3.38 -1.97
C ILE A 8 6.08 -2.83 -3.38
N GLY A 9 5.99 -1.50 -3.55
CA GLY A 9 5.75 -0.89 -4.86
C GLY A 9 6.87 -1.16 -5.86
N LYS A 10 8.14 -1.07 -5.42
CA LYS A 10 9.31 -1.43 -6.24
C LYS A 10 9.31 -2.92 -6.59
N GLY A 11 9.06 -3.80 -5.61
CA GLY A 11 9.04 -5.23 -5.84
C GLY A 11 7.93 -5.69 -6.79
N VAL A 12 6.72 -5.13 -6.66
CA VAL A 12 5.63 -5.41 -7.62
C VAL A 12 6.01 -4.93 -9.03
N ALA A 13 6.64 -3.77 -9.16
CA ALA A 13 7.10 -3.28 -10.46
C ALA A 13 8.17 -4.19 -11.07
N ALA A 14 9.12 -4.67 -10.26
CA ALA A 14 10.13 -5.63 -10.70
C ALA A 14 9.50 -6.92 -11.23
N GLU A 15 8.51 -7.48 -10.52
CA GLU A 15 7.83 -8.70 -10.93
C GLU A 15 6.97 -8.50 -12.21
N VAL A 16 6.34 -7.32 -12.37
CA VAL A 16 5.64 -6.96 -13.60
C VAL A 16 6.63 -6.92 -14.79
N VAL A 17 7.79 -6.30 -14.62
CA VAL A 17 8.84 -6.23 -15.66
C VAL A 17 9.41 -7.61 -15.97
N ALA A 18 9.67 -8.41 -14.95
CA ALA A 18 10.14 -9.80 -15.10
C ALA A 18 9.11 -10.67 -15.87
N SER A 19 7.83 -10.36 -15.72
CA SER A 19 6.74 -11.01 -16.46
C SER A 19 6.50 -10.42 -17.86
N GLY A 20 7.35 -9.53 -18.36
CA GLY A 20 7.27 -8.90 -19.69
C GLY A 20 6.32 -7.70 -19.78
N GLY A 21 5.82 -7.21 -18.65
CA GLY A 21 4.99 -5.99 -18.57
C GLY A 21 5.81 -4.72 -18.44
N ASN A 22 5.24 -3.58 -18.85
CA ASN A 22 5.86 -2.27 -18.63
C ASN A 22 5.37 -1.63 -17.33
N ALA A 23 6.27 -0.94 -16.60
CA ALA A 23 5.94 -0.32 -15.33
C ALA A 23 6.34 1.17 -15.26
N MET A 24 5.38 2.05 -14.96
CA MET A 24 5.64 3.45 -14.58
C MET A 24 5.68 3.57 -13.06
N LEU A 25 6.85 3.90 -12.51
CA LEU A 25 7.02 4.16 -11.07
C LEU A 25 6.60 5.59 -10.73
N VAL A 26 5.78 5.76 -9.71
CA VAL A 26 5.32 7.08 -9.25
C VAL A 26 5.64 7.25 -7.77
N GLY A 27 6.18 8.42 -7.42
CA GLY A 27 6.52 8.77 -6.04
C GLY A 27 7.16 10.16 -5.98
N ARG A 28 7.36 10.69 -4.77
CA ARG A 28 7.82 12.08 -4.56
C ARG A 28 9.31 12.29 -4.82
N ASN A 29 10.12 11.29 -4.59
CA ASN A 29 11.58 11.40 -4.63
C ASN A 29 12.14 10.85 -5.94
N ALA A 30 12.54 11.74 -6.85
CA ALA A 30 13.05 11.39 -8.17
C ALA A 30 14.32 10.51 -8.10
N ASP A 31 15.23 10.77 -7.14
CA ASP A 31 16.48 9.99 -7.00
C ASP A 31 16.18 8.54 -6.60
N LYS A 32 15.24 8.33 -5.66
CA LYS A 32 14.80 6.97 -5.29
C LYS A 32 14.10 6.26 -6.44
N LEU A 33 13.31 6.98 -7.23
CA LEU A 33 12.66 6.41 -8.41
C LEU A 33 13.67 6.04 -9.48
N SER A 34 14.66 6.90 -9.74
CA SER A 34 15.74 6.62 -10.69
C SER A 34 16.56 5.39 -10.27
N ALA A 35 16.96 5.33 -9.00
CA ALA A 35 17.68 4.16 -8.48
C ALA A 35 16.84 2.86 -8.60
N ALA A 36 15.53 2.94 -8.34
CA ALA A 36 14.64 1.78 -8.50
C ALA A 36 14.53 1.36 -9.98
N VAL A 37 14.49 2.31 -10.93
CA VAL A 37 14.52 2.01 -12.36
C VAL A 37 15.82 1.29 -12.73
N ASP A 38 16.98 1.77 -12.28
CA ASP A 38 18.28 1.16 -12.57
C ASP A 38 18.33 -0.27 -12.03
N GLU A 39 17.88 -0.50 -10.78
CA GLU A 39 17.84 -1.83 -10.17
C GLU A 39 16.90 -2.80 -10.93
N ILE A 40 15.70 -2.33 -11.29
CA ILE A 40 14.71 -3.17 -12.01
C ILE A 40 15.21 -3.49 -13.41
N THR A 41 15.80 -2.52 -14.11
CA THR A 41 16.34 -2.70 -15.46
C THR A 41 17.53 -3.69 -15.48
N ALA A 42 18.29 -3.78 -14.39
CA ALA A 42 19.38 -4.75 -14.25
C ALA A 42 18.86 -6.16 -13.88
N GLY A 43 17.58 -6.29 -13.52
CA GLY A 43 16.93 -7.55 -13.19
C GLY A 43 16.49 -8.37 -14.42
N PRO A 44 15.77 -9.47 -14.18
CA PRO A 44 15.27 -10.33 -15.26
C PRO A 44 14.04 -9.71 -15.94
N GLY A 45 13.81 -10.10 -17.21
CA GLY A 45 12.61 -9.80 -18.00
C GLY A 45 12.87 -8.84 -19.15
N ASP A 46 11.90 -8.78 -20.07
CA ASP A 46 11.96 -7.95 -21.28
C ASP A 46 11.05 -6.71 -21.22
N GLY A 47 10.40 -6.49 -20.09
CA GLY A 47 9.56 -5.31 -19.87
C GLY A 47 10.40 -4.04 -19.66
N GLU A 48 9.79 -2.89 -19.93
CA GLU A 48 10.43 -1.59 -19.69
C GLU A 48 9.92 -0.97 -18.38
N VAL A 49 10.80 -0.22 -17.71
CA VAL A 49 10.45 0.57 -16.53
C VAL A 49 10.84 2.03 -16.71
N ARG A 50 9.93 2.93 -16.33
CA ARG A 50 10.14 4.39 -16.31
C ARG A 50 9.61 4.96 -15.01
N PHE A 51 9.86 6.22 -14.76
CA PHE A 51 9.30 6.90 -13.60
C PHE A 51 8.77 8.29 -13.92
N GLU A 52 7.80 8.73 -13.11
CA GLU A 52 7.24 10.08 -13.08
C GLU A 52 7.14 10.55 -11.63
N PRO A 53 7.84 11.63 -11.22
CA PRO A 53 7.73 12.18 -9.88
C PRO A 53 6.34 12.79 -9.67
N ALA A 54 5.65 12.36 -8.60
CA ALA A 54 4.39 12.95 -8.18
C ALA A 54 4.10 12.70 -6.69
N ASP A 55 3.51 13.68 -6.02
CA ASP A 55 2.91 13.53 -4.70
C ASP A 55 1.45 13.14 -4.87
N VAL A 56 1.06 11.98 -4.32
CA VAL A 56 -0.33 11.50 -4.41
C VAL A 56 -1.32 12.39 -3.66
N THR A 57 -0.87 13.25 -2.76
CA THR A 57 -1.70 14.26 -2.08
C THR A 57 -2.00 15.48 -2.96
N ASN A 58 -1.34 15.61 -4.11
CA ASN A 58 -1.58 16.65 -5.10
C ASN A 58 -2.31 16.06 -6.31
N GLU A 59 -3.58 16.38 -6.47
CA GLU A 59 -4.42 15.80 -7.51
C GLU A 59 -3.92 16.10 -8.93
N ASP A 60 -3.38 17.31 -9.18
CA ASP A 60 -2.86 17.68 -10.50
C ASP A 60 -1.59 16.90 -10.88
N GLU A 61 -0.74 16.61 -9.88
CA GLU A 61 0.43 15.76 -10.09
C GLU A 61 0.05 14.32 -10.39
N VAL A 62 -0.97 13.80 -9.69
CA VAL A 62 -1.53 12.47 -9.98
C VAL A 62 -2.07 12.40 -11.40
N ALA A 63 -2.84 13.42 -11.82
CA ALA A 63 -3.38 13.48 -13.19
C ALA A 63 -2.25 13.41 -14.23
N ARG A 64 -1.21 14.24 -14.09
CA ARG A 64 -0.05 14.24 -15.00
C ARG A 64 0.68 12.89 -15.03
N ALA A 65 0.86 12.25 -13.88
CA ALA A 65 1.54 10.95 -13.82
C ALA A 65 0.74 9.85 -14.52
N VAL A 66 -0.58 9.87 -14.39
CA VAL A 66 -1.47 8.93 -15.10
C VAL A 66 -1.45 9.19 -16.61
N ASP A 67 -1.50 10.46 -17.01
CA ASP A 67 -1.43 10.85 -18.44
C ASP A 67 -0.06 10.43 -19.04
N ALA A 68 1.05 10.63 -18.35
CA ALA A 68 2.38 10.22 -18.76
C ALA A 68 2.48 8.68 -18.94
N ALA A 69 1.92 7.91 -18.00
CA ALA A 69 1.90 6.46 -18.09
C ALA A 69 1.06 5.98 -19.29
N THR A 70 -0.11 6.57 -19.51
CA THR A 70 -1.00 6.23 -20.63
C THR A 70 -0.39 6.62 -21.96
N ALA A 71 0.22 7.80 -22.07
CA ALA A 71 0.86 8.28 -23.29
C ALA A 71 2.07 7.43 -23.71
N TRP A 72 2.81 6.89 -22.72
CA TRP A 72 3.97 6.05 -23.01
C TRP A 72 3.61 4.71 -23.67
N THR A 73 2.55 4.05 -23.21
CA THR A 73 2.20 2.70 -23.69
C THR A 73 0.93 2.68 -24.55
N GLY A 74 0.28 3.83 -24.76
CA GLY A 74 -0.97 3.97 -25.50
C GLY A 74 -2.23 3.56 -24.74
N ARG A 75 -2.09 2.86 -23.59
CA ARG A 75 -3.20 2.50 -22.69
C ARG A 75 -2.69 2.15 -21.30
N LEU A 76 -3.54 2.32 -20.29
CA LEU A 76 -3.33 1.80 -18.96
C LEU A 76 -4.05 0.44 -18.83
N ASN A 77 -3.32 -0.60 -18.41
CA ASN A 77 -3.86 -1.95 -18.20
C ASN A 77 -4.09 -2.27 -16.73
N GLY A 78 -3.22 -1.72 -15.88
CA GLY A 78 -3.28 -1.99 -14.45
C GLY A 78 -2.65 -0.91 -13.60
N VAL A 79 -3.11 -0.81 -12.37
CA VAL A 79 -2.59 0.12 -11.35
C VAL A 79 -2.39 -0.63 -10.06
N VAL A 80 -1.24 -0.42 -9.42
CA VAL A 80 -1.04 -0.83 -8.04
C VAL A 80 -0.72 0.42 -7.20
N HIS A 81 -1.62 0.74 -6.29
CA HIS A 81 -1.50 1.88 -5.40
C HIS A 81 -0.88 1.45 -4.08
N CYS A 82 0.44 1.67 -3.96
CA CYS A 82 1.23 1.36 -2.76
C CYS A 82 1.57 2.59 -1.91
N ALA A 83 1.39 3.82 -2.46
CA ALA A 83 1.68 5.03 -1.71
C ALA A 83 0.81 5.10 -0.46
N GLY A 84 1.44 5.30 0.68
CA GLY A 84 0.80 5.37 1.98
C GLY A 84 1.83 5.37 3.09
N GLY A 85 1.39 5.67 4.32
CA GLY A 85 2.29 5.73 5.46
C GLY A 85 1.56 5.92 6.77
N THR A 86 2.35 5.83 7.86
CA THR A 86 1.92 6.11 9.22
C THR A 86 2.44 7.50 9.60
N GLU A 87 1.53 8.46 9.72
CA GLU A 87 1.86 9.86 10.00
C GLU A 87 1.78 10.21 11.51
N THR A 88 1.12 9.35 12.29
CA THR A 88 0.98 9.54 13.73
C THR A 88 0.77 8.21 14.44
N ILE A 89 1.41 8.04 15.59
CA ILE A 89 1.24 6.90 16.49
C ILE A 89 1.08 7.41 17.91
N GLY A 90 0.41 6.65 18.76
CA GLY A 90 0.22 6.98 20.18
C GLY A 90 -1.19 6.69 20.68
N PRO A 91 -1.44 6.91 21.97
CA PRO A 91 -2.77 6.76 22.57
C PRO A 91 -3.79 7.67 21.87
N LEU A 92 -4.99 7.17 21.63
CA LEU A 92 -6.02 7.91 20.87
C LEU A 92 -6.37 9.26 21.52
N THR A 93 -6.24 9.33 22.85
CA THR A 93 -6.47 10.57 23.61
C THR A 93 -5.37 11.62 23.48
N GLN A 94 -4.23 11.26 22.87
CA GLN A 94 -3.04 12.12 22.71
C GLN A 94 -2.52 12.13 21.27
N VAL A 95 -3.28 11.58 20.34
CA VAL A 95 -2.92 11.57 18.91
C VAL A 95 -2.80 13.00 18.39
N ASP A 96 -1.71 13.29 17.68
CA ASP A 96 -1.52 14.57 17.00
C ASP A 96 -2.56 14.77 15.88
N SER A 97 -3.36 15.80 16.01
CA SER A 97 -4.45 16.09 15.03
C SER A 97 -3.92 16.46 13.65
N GLU A 98 -2.75 17.09 13.56
CA GLU A 98 -2.14 17.42 12.26
C GLU A 98 -1.57 16.14 11.60
N GLY A 99 -0.93 15.26 12.37
CA GLY A 99 -0.51 13.96 11.89
C GLY A 99 -1.69 13.09 11.45
N TRP A 100 -2.82 13.18 12.17
CA TRP A 100 -4.07 12.53 11.75
C TRP A 100 -4.56 13.04 10.40
N ARG A 101 -4.60 14.37 10.19
CA ARG A 101 -5.02 14.97 8.91
C ARG A 101 -4.08 14.54 7.79
N ARG A 102 -2.75 14.61 8.00
CA ARG A 102 -1.78 14.14 6.98
C ARG A 102 -1.98 12.67 6.64
N ALA A 103 -2.30 11.81 7.61
CA ALA A 103 -2.58 10.40 7.34
C ALA A 103 -3.83 10.22 6.47
N VAL A 104 -4.89 11.00 6.72
CA VAL A 104 -6.12 11.01 5.89
C VAL A 104 -5.80 11.53 4.49
N ASP A 105 -5.06 12.63 4.37
CA ASP A 105 -4.70 13.21 3.08
C ASP A 105 -3.88 12.23 2.24
N LEU A 106 -2.87 11.58 2.85
CA LEU A 106 -2.03 10.62 2.14
C LEU A 106 -2.78 9.33 1.78
N ASN A 107 -3.40 8.67 2.78
CA ASN A 107 -3.90 7.31 2.60
C ASN A 107 -5.35 7.26 2.06
N VAL A 108 -6.13 8.31 2.20
CA VAL A 108 -7.53 8.35 1.75
C VAL A 108 -7.70 9.27 0.56
N ASN A 109 -7.39 10.57 0.70
CA ASN A 109 -7.56 11.52 -0.39
C ASN A 109 -6.63 11.21 -1.55
N GLY A 110 -5.35 10.89 -1.27
CA GLY A 110 -4.38 10.46 -2.28
C GLY A 110 -4.81 9.19 -3.01
N SER A 111 -5.37 8.21 -2.28
CA SER A 111 -5.91 7.00 -2.90
C SER A 111 -7.10 7.30 -3.83
N MET A 112 -7.98 8.21 -3.41
CA MET A 112 -9.12 8.64 -4.22
C MET A 112 -8.65 9.37 -5.49
N TYR A 113 -7.65 10.25 -5.41
CA TYR A 113 -7.11 10.91 -6.60
C TYR A 113 -6.50 9.93 -7.59
N VAL A 114 -5.67 8.98 -7.11
CA VAL A 114 -5.08 7.94 -7.96
C VAL A 114 -6.16 7.08 -8.59
N LEU A 115 -7.14 6.63 -7.83
CA LEU A 115 -8.26 5.85 -8.34
C LEU A 115 -9.05 6.64 -9.40
N LYS A 116 -9.44 7.87 -9.11
CA LYS A 116 -10.25 8.73 -10.00
C LYS A 116 -9.62 8.90 -11.38
N HIS A 117 -8.35 9.26 -11.43
CA HIS A 117 -7.66 9.52 -12.70
C HIS A 117 -7.33 8.21 -13.43
N SER A 118 -6.85 7.20 -12.72
CA SER A 118 -6.54 5.90 -13.32
C SER A 118 -7.78 5.17 -13.82
N ALA A 119 -8.89 5.21 -13.09
CA ALA A 119 -10.13 4.56 -13.50
C ALA A 119 -10.67 5.11 -14.84
N ARG A 120 -10.53 6.41 -15.08
CA ARG A 120 -10.91 7.02 -16.37
C ARG A 120 -10.13 6.41 -17.52
N GLU A 121 -8.81 6.21 -17.34
CA GLU A 121 -7.96 5.63 -18.39
C GLU A 121 -8.19 4.12 -18.55
N LEU A 122 -8.41 3.39 -17.45
CA LEU A 122 -8.79 1.98 -17.50
C LEU A 122 -10.10 1.77 -18.26
N VAL A 123 -11.12 2.58 -17.98
CA VAL A 123 -12.42 2.54 -18.71
C VAL A 123 -12.24 2.90 -20.19
N ARG A 124 -11.49 3.95 -20.53
CA ARG A 124 -11.17 4.32 -21.90
C ARG A 124 -10.42 3.21 -22.65
N GLY A 125 -9.54 2.49 -21.93
CA GLY A 125 -8.80 1.36 -22.45
C GLY A 125 -9.63 0.08 -22.62
N GLY A 126 -10.91 0.07 -22.25
CA GLY A 126 -11.80 -1.08 -22.34
C GLY A 126 -11.68 -2.07 -21.19
N GLY A 127 -11.20 -1.63 -20.04
CA GLY A 127 -11.07 -2.42 -18.82
C GLY A 127 -9.63 -2.52 -18.30
N GLY A 128 -9.48 -3.23 -17.19
CA GLY A 128 -8.18 -3.45 -16.55
C GLY A 128 -8.29 -3.83 -15.06
N SER A 129 -7.21 -3.67 -14.32
CA SER A 129 -7.15 -4.03 -12.91
C SER A 129 -6.57 -2.91 -12.04
N PHE A 130 -7.25 -2.56 -10.95
CA PHE A 130 -6.74 -1.65 -9.93
C PHE A 130 -6.56 -2.40 -8.60
N ILE A 131 -5.40 -2.26 -7.98
CA ILE A 131 -5.07 -2.90 -6.71
C ILE A 131 -4.67 -1.84 -5.70
N GLY A 132 -5.39 -1.75 -4.58
CA GLY A 132 -5.01 -0.96 -3.42
C GLY A 132 -4.17 -1.79 -2.44
N ILE A 133 -3.00 -1.30 -2.04
CA ILE A 133 -2.22 -1.93 -0.97
C ILE A 133 -2.66 -1.35 0.37
N SER A 134 -3.48 -2.13 1.06
CA SER A 134 -4.01 -1.85 2.38
C SER A 134 -3.07 -2.36 3.49
N SER A 135 -3.61 -2.97 4.53
CA SER A 135 -2.89 -3.57 5.65
C SER A 135 -3.81 -4.46 6.46
N ILE A 136 -3.29 -5.49 7.12
CA ILE A 136 -4.04 -6.19 8.17
C ILE A 136 -4.53 -5.25 9.27
N ALA A 137 -3.88 -4.11 9.49
CA ALA A 137 -4.33 -3.09 10.44
C ALA A 137 -5.71 -2.50 10.09
N ALA A 138 -6.21 -2.69 8.88
CA ALA A 138 -7.55 -2.28 8.46
C ALA A 138 -8.66 -3.13 9.11
N SER A 139 -8.36 -4.37 9.50
CA SER A 139 -9.32 -5.29 10.15
C SER A 139 -8.92 -5.66 11.57
N ASN A 140 -7.62 -5.85 11.82
CA ASN A 140 -7.10 -6.17 13.14
C ASN A 140 -6.66 -4.88 13.83
N THR A 141 -7.20 -4.58 15.00
CA THR A 141 -6.76 -3.41 15.74
C THR A 141 -5.29 -3.55 16.13
N HIS A 142 -4.51 -2.55 15.78
CA HIS A 142 -3.14 -2.36 16.24
C HIS A 142 -3.16 -1.22 17.24
N ARG A 143 -3.01 -1.54 18.53
CA ARG A 143 -3.07 -0.53 19.60
C ARG A 143 -2.03 0.55 19.34
N TRP A 144 -2.45 1.80 19.49
CA TRP A 144 -1.64 3.02 19.32
C TRP A 144 -1.07 3.28 17.93
N PHE A 145 -1.58 2.62 16.90
CA PHE A 145 -1.19 2.87 15.51
C PHE A 145 -1.85 4.14 14.91
N GLY A 146 -2.48 4.96 15.77
CA GLY A 146 -3.08 6.24 15.37
C GLY A 146 -4.12 6.11 14.27
N ALA A 147 -3.99 6.93 13.22
CA ALA A 147 -4.91 6.97 12.09
C ALA A 147 -4.71 5.82 11.10
N TYR A 148 -3.58 5.10 11.15
CA TYR A 148 -3.18 4.18 10.06
C TYR A 148 -4.24 3.12 9.74
N GLY A 149 -4.65 2.33 10.75
CA GLY A 149 -5.67 1.29 10.56
C GLY A 149 -6.99 1.84 10.05
N VAL A 150 -7.42 3.01 10.56
CA VAL A 150 -8.64 3.69 10.13
C VAL A 150 -8.56 4.08 8.66
N THR A 151 -7.44 4.67 8.22
CA THR A 151 -7.25 5.08 6.83
C THR A 151 -7.13 3.89 5.87
N LYS A 152 -6.54 2.78 6.32
CA LYS A 152 -6.46 1.54 5.53
C LYS A 152 -7.82 0.83 5.43
N ALA A 153 -8.67 0.91 6.46
CA ALA A 153 -10.06 0.45 6.38
C ALA A 153 -10.88 1.31 5.39
N ALA A 154 -10.65 2.62 5.37
CA ALA A 154 -11.25 3.50 4.38
C ALA A 154 -10.80 3.17 2.95
N LEU A 155 -9.51 2.86 2.74
CA LEU A 155 -9.00 2.39 1.45
C LEU A 155 -9.70 1.09 1.01
N ASP A 156 -9.86 0.11 1.89
CA ASP A 156 -10.55 -1.14 1.55
C ASP A 156 -11.98 -0.89 1.09
N HIS A 157 -12.70 -0.03 1.80
CA HIS A 157 -14.07 0.31 1.42
C HIS A 157 -14.12 1.09 0.10
N LEU A 158 -13.17 1.99 -0.15
CA LEU A 158 -13.02 2.69 -1.43
C LEU A 158 -12.81 1.71 -2.59
N MET A 159 -11.99 0.67 -2.40
CA MET A 159 -11.77 -0.36 -3.41
C MET A 159 -13.05 -1.17 -3.69
N MET A 160 -13.83 -1.51 -2.67
CA MET A 160 -15.12 -2.21 -2.83
C MET A 160 -16.13 -1.34 -3.58
N LEU A 161 -16.26 -0.06 -3.22
CA LEU A 161 -17.14 0.89 -3.91
C LEU A 161 -16.74 1.02 -5.40
N ALA A 162 -15.45 1.20 -5.67
CA ALA A 162 -14.95 1.31 -7.05
C ALA A 162 -15.17 0.02 -7.87
N ALA A 163 -15.08 -1.15 -7.25
CA ALA A 163 -15.35 -2.42 -7.91
C ALA A 163 -16.82 -2.53 -8.36
N ASP A 164 -17.75 -2.07 -7.51
CA ASP A 164 -19.18 -2.08 -7.80
C ASP A 164 -19.52 -1.09 -8.95
N GLU A 165 -18.97 0.13 -8.88
CA GLU A 165 -19.24 1.16 -9.88
C GLU A 165 -18.58 0.89 -11.24
N LEU A 166 -17.36 0.32 -11.26
CA LEU A 166 -16.55 0.17 -12.47
C LEU A 166 -16.65 -1.22 -13.12
N GLY A 167 -17.25 -2.19 -12.45
CA GLY A 167 -17.47 -3.54 -12.96
C GLY A 167 -18.12 -3.59 -14.32
N PRO A 168 -19.19 -2.81 -14.63
CA PRO A 168 -19.80 -2.74 -15.96
C PRO A 168 -18.84 -2.32 -17.08
N SER A 169 -17.73 -1.65 -16.73
CA SER A 169 -16.69 -1.24 -17.69
C SER A 169 -15.49 -2.21 -17.73
N TRP A 170 -15.64 -3.41 -17.18
CA TRP A 170 -14.58 -4.43 -17.11
C TRP A 170 -13.33 -3.99 -16.32
N VAL A 171 -13.47 -3.05 -15.41
CA VAL A 171 -12.41 -2.67 -14.48
C VAL A 171 -12.59 -3.45 -13.18
N ARG A 172 -11.63 -4.32 -12.89
CA ARG A 172 -11.57 -5.06 -11.62
C ARG A 172 -10.82 -4.23 -10.58
N VAL A 173 -11.38 -4.15 -9.39
CA VAL A 173 -10.74 -3.40 -8.29
C VAL A 173 -10.69 -4.29 -7.05
N ASN A 174 -9.49 -4.48 -6.51
CA ASN A 174 -9.28 -5.32 -5.33
C ASN A 174 -8.33 -4.65 -4.34
N SER A 175 -8.34 -5.09 -3.11
CA SER A 175 -7.42 -4.67 -2.06
C SER A 175 -6.57 -5.85 -1.59
N ILE A 176 -5.28 -5.63 -1.39
CA ILE A 176 -4.39 -6.56 -0.68
C ILE A 176 -4.12 -5.99 0.70
N ARG A 177 -4.24 -6.81 1.74
CA ARG A 177 -3.84 -6.51 3.11
C ARG A 177 -2.57 -7.28 3.46
N PRO A 178 -1.38 -6.69 3.30
CA PRO A 178 -0.14 -7.30 3.75
C PRO A 178 -0.13 -7.48 5.28
N GLY A 179 0.53 -8.54 5.74
CA GLY A 179 1.03 -8.65 7.10
C GLY A 179 2.28 -7.78 7.31
N LEU A 180 3.12 -8.17 8.28
CA LEU A 180 4.43 -7.53 8.44
C LEU A 180 5.37 -8.00 7.32
N ILE A 181 5.64 -7.13 6.36
CA ILE A 181 6.51 -7.37 5.21
C ILE A 181 7.86 -6.69 5.45
N ALA A 182 8.96 -7.43 5.29
CA ALA A 182 10.32 -6.93 5.50
C ALA A 182 10.66 -5.85 4.45
N THR A 183 10.58 -4.59 4.87
CA THR A 183 10.89 -3.40 4.08
C THR A 183 11.57 -2.36 4.96
N ASP A 184 12.20 -1.35 4.38
CA ASP A 184 12.82 -0.24 5.13
C ASP A 184 11.82 0.46 6.07
N MET A 185 10.56 0.55 5.68
CA MET A 185 9.50 1.18 6.48
C MET A 185 9.31 0.48 7.83
N VAL A 186 9.44 -0.83 7.88
CA VAL A 186 9.23 -1.63 9.09
C VAL A 186 10.54 -2.03 9.78
N ALA A 187 11.70 -1.60 9.26
CA ALA A 187 13.00 -1.88 9.87
C ALA A 187 13.07 -1.51 11.36
N PRO A 188 12.50 -0.37 11.84
CA PRO A 188 12.44 -0.07 13.26
C PRO A 188 11.67 -1.13 14.08
N ILE A 189 10.60 -1.70 13.54
CA ILE A 189 9.81 -2.77 14.18
C ILE A 189 10.65 -4.05 14.24
N LEU A 190 11.27 -4.43 13.13
CA LEU A 190 12.08 -5.64 13.03
C LEU A 190 13.33 -5.59 13.90
N SER A 191 13.88 -4.40 14.14
CA SER A 191 15.06 -4.20 15.01
C SER A 191 14.76 -4.28 16.51
N MET A 192 13.48 -4.29 16.92
CA MET A 192 13.05 -4.44 18.30
C MET A 192 12.63 -5.89 18.56
N PRO A 193 13.44 -6.72 19.29
CA PRO A 193 13.18 -8.16 19.44
C PRO A 193 11.82 -8.47 20.06
N GLU A 194 11.36 -7.67 21.02
CA GLU A 194 10.06 -7.86 21.68
C GLU A 194 8.90 -7.67 20.71
N LEU A 195 8.96 -6.62 19.89
CA LEU A 195 7.91 -6.29 18.94
C LEU A 195 7.92 -7.24 17.75
N SER A 196 9.11 -7.53 17.19
CA SER A 196 9.29 -8.52 16.13
C SER A 196 8.86 -9.91 16.61
N GLY A 197 9.18 -10.29 17.83
CA GLY A 197 8.76 -11.55 18.44
C GLY A 197 7.24 -11.63 18.64
N ASP A 198 6.59 -10.55 19.03
CA ASP A 198 5.12 -10.51 19.16
C ASP A 198 4.45 -10.69 17.77
N TYR A 199 4.95 -10.02 16.73
CA TYR A 199 4.48 -10.25 15.35
C TYR A 199 4.65 -11.71 14.91
N ALA A 200 5.81 -12.29 15.16
CA ALA A 200 6.09 -13.69 14.81
C ALA A 200 5.15 -14.66 15.56
N ALA A 201 4.89 -14.41 16.86
CA ALA A 201 3.97 -15.21 17.67
C ALA A 201 2.51 -15.12 17.18
N GLN A 202 2.11 -14.01 16.55
CA GLN A 202 0.79 -13.83 16.00
C GLN A 202 0.66 -14.32 14.53
N THR A 203 1.77 -14.67 13.88
CA THR A 203 1.76 -15.14 12.47
C THR A 203 1.87 -16.66 12.45
N PRO A 204 0.85 -17.40 11.95
CA PRO A 204 0.89 -18.86 11.83
C PRO A 204 2.05 -19.39 10.99
N LEU A 205 2.35 -18.77 9.84
CA LEU A 205 3.54 -19.13 9.06
C LEU A 205 4.81 -18.65 9.78
N PRO A 206 5.85 -19.50 9.94
CA PRO A 206 6.96 -19.25 10.87
C PRO A 206 8.02 -18.27 10.28
N ARG A 207 7.59 -17.20 9.63
CA ARG A 207 8.45 -16.12 9.13
C ARG A 207 7.68 -14.81 8.97
N HIS A 208 8.39 -13.71 8.90
CA HIS A 208 7.82 -12.46 8.37
C HIS A 208 7.58 -12.59 6.86
N GLY A 209 6.67 -11.78 6.33
CA GLY A 209 6.44 -11.72 4.89
C GLY A 209 7.60 -11.01 4.18
N GLU A 210 7.78 -11.36 2.92
CA GLU A 210 8.73 -10.77 2.01
C GLU A 210 7.98 -9.99 0.91
N VAL A 211 8.68 -9.10 0.24
CA VAL A 211 8.09 -8.28 -0.83
C VAL A 211 7.52 -9.15 -1.95
N GLU A 212 8.19 -10.26 -2.25
CA GLU A 212 7.79 -11.26 -3.25
C GLU A 212 6.43 -11.89 -2.95
N ASP A 213 6.07 -12.08 -1.67
CA ASP A 213 4.76 -12.62 -1.28
C ASP A 213 3.62 -11.72 -1.78
N ILE A 214 3.84 -10.41 -1.73
CA ILE A 214 2.86 -9.41 -2.19
C ILE A 214 2.95 -9.22 -3.71
N ALA A 215 4.16 -9.22 -4.28
CA ALA A 215 4.38 -9.03 -5.71
C ALA A 215 3.71 -10.13 -6.53
N ASN A 216 3.87 -11.39 -6.15
CA ASN A 216 3.24 -12.54 -6.80
C ASN A 216 1.70 -12.43 -6.80
N ALA A 217 1.11 -12.06 -5.65
CA ALA A 217 -0.33 -11.87 -5.55
C ALA A 217 -0.82 -10.68 -6.39
N ALA A 218 -0.05 -9.58 -6.42
CA ALA A 218 -0.39 -8.41 -7.23
C ALA A 218 -0.33 -8.73 -8.73
N VAL A 219 0.70 -9.43 -9.21
CA VAL A 219 0.81 -9.84 -10.61
C VAL A 219 -0.33 -10.78 -11.00
N PHE A 220 -0.69 -11.74 -10.14
CA PHE A 220 -1.89 -12.57 -10.35
C PHE A 220 -3.15 -11.72 -10.49
N LEU A 221 -3.39 -10.76 -9.60
CA LEU A 221 -4.56 -9.88 -9.65
C LEU A 221 -4.54 -8.89 -10.84
N LEU A 222 -3.37 -8.56 -11.37
CA LEU A 222 -3.24 -7.77 -12.60
C LEU A 222 -3.55 -8.59 -13.86
N SER A 223 -3.33 -9.90 -13.83
CA SER A 223 -3.44 -10.79 -14.98
C SER A 223 -4.88 -11.22 -15.27
N ASP A 224 -5.09 -11.78 -16.47
CA ASP A 224 -6.37 -12.37 -16.90
C ASP A 224 -6.76 -13.61 -16.09
N ALA A 225 -5.79 -14.27 -15.42
CA ALA A 225 -6.06 -15.41 -14.53
C ALA A 225 -6.99 -15.05 -13.35
N SER A 226 -7.08 -13.78 -13.00
CA SER A 226 -7.99 -13.24 -11.98
C SER A 226 -9.24 -12.54 -12.58
N GLY A 227 -9.60 -12.85 -13.83
CA GLY A 227 -10.66 -12.17 -14.60
C GLY A 227 -12.05 -12.15 -13.94
N TRP A 228 -12.30 -13.02 -12.95
CA TRP A 228 -13.57 -13.08 -12.20
C TRP A 228 -13.41 -12.66 -10.73
N ILE A 229 -12.34 -11.92 -10.40
CA ILE A 229 -12.04 -11.45 -9.03
C ILE A 229 -12.12 -9.92 -9.02
N THR A 230 -13.15 -9.37 -8.38
CA THR A 230 -13.32 -7.93 -8.13
C THR A 230 -14.01 -7.70 -6.79
N GLY A 231 -13.81 -6.54 -6.17
CA GLY A 231 -14.40 -6.17 -4.88
C GLY A 231 -13.83 -6.94 -3.69
N GLN A 232 -12.73 -7.67 -3.87
CA GLN A 232 -12.17 -8.51 -2.82
C GLN A 232 -11.13 -7.76 -2.00
N VAL A 233 -11.12 -8.05 -0.71
CA VAL A 233 -10.09 -7.61 0.24
C VAL A 233 -9.36 -8.87 0.71
N ILE A 234 -8.12 -9.05 0.22
CA ILE A 234 -7.37 -10.30 0.35
C ILE A 234 -6.22 -10.11 1.33
N ASN A 235 -6.20 -10.89 2.40
CA ASN A 235 -5.07 -10.91 3.31
C ASN A 235 -3.92 -11.73 2.73
N ILE A 236 -2.73 -11.11 2.66
CA ILE A 236 -1.45 -11.78 2.36
C ILE A 236 -0.54 -11.53 3.56
N ASP A 237 -0.76 -12.28 4.63
CA ASP A 237 -0.31 -11.94 5.98
C ASP A 237 0.23 -13.15 6.77
N GLY A 238 0.48 -14.27 6.11
CA GLY A 238 0.93 -15.50 6.78
C GLY A 238 -0.08 -16.07 7.79
N GLY A 239 -1.36 -15.66 7.71
CA GLY A 239 -2.41 -16.05 8.64
C GLY A 239 -2.53 -15.15 9.88
N HIS A 240 -1.80 -14.04 9.95
CA HIS A 240 -1.85 -13.11 11.09
C HIS A 240 -3.28 -12.61 11.36
N GLY A 241 -4.09 -12.40 10.31
CA GLY A 241 -5.50 -11.98 10.44
C GLY A 241 -6.39 -12.90 11.29
N LEU A 242 -5.96 -14.14 11.57
CA LEU A 242 -6.62 -15.07 12.46
C LEU A 242 -6.39 -14.78 13.95
N ARG A 243 -5.47 -13.89 14.27
CA ARG A 243 -5.01 -13.57 15.62
C ARG A 243 -5.07 -12.07 15.90
N ARG A 244 -4.68 -11.64 17.12
CA ARG A 244 -4.66 -10.22 17.50
C ARG A 244 -3.55 -9.45 16.77
N GLY A 245 -3.70 -8.12 16.70
CA GLY A 245 -2.59 -7.22 16.35
C GLY A 245 -1.48 -7.18 17.41
N PRO A 246 -0.30 -6.66 17.08
CA PRO A 246 0.82 -6.54 18.01
C PRO A 246 0.54 -5.58 19.15
N ASP A 247 1.28 -5.72 20.25
CA ASP A 247 1.27 -4.80 21.36
C ASP A 247 2.46 -3.83 21.28
N LEU A 248 2.20 -2.56 21.06
CA LEU A 248 3.21 -1.51 20.94
C LEU A 248 3.61 -0.88 22.31
N SER A 249 3.12 -1.43 23.41
CA SER A 249 3.40 -0.87 24.75
C SER A 249 4.90 -0.66 24.99
N ALA A 250 5.72 -1.66 24.69
CA ALA A 250 7.17 -1.59 24.91
C ALA A 250 7.85 -0.41 24.18
N MET A 251 7.33 -0.04 23.01
CA MET A 251 7.85 1.09 22.22
C MET A 251 7.34 2.44 22.72
N LEU A 252 6.09 2.51 23.20
CA LEU A 252 5.40 3.77 23.45
C LEU A 252 5.37 4.17 24.93
N GLU A 253 5.52 3.22 25.86
CA GLU A 253 5.54 3.53 27.30
C GLU A 253 6.66 4.52 27.70
N PRO A 254 7.89 4.47 27.13
CA PRO A 254 8.91 5.46 27.42
C PRO A 254 8.54 6.90 27.01
N VAL A 255 7.62 7.07 26.07
CA VAL A 255 7.19 8.38 25.55
C VAL A 255 5.96 8.89 26.30
N PHE A 256 4.97 8.03 26.53
CA PHE A 256 3.65 8.40 27.05
C PHE A 256 3.44 8.01 28.52
N GLY A 257 4.31 7.17 29.10
CA GLY A 257 4.13 6.58 30.41
C GLY A 257 2.98 5.57 30.49
N ALA A 258 2.93 4.75 31.52
CA ALA A 258 1.87 3.76 31.74
C ALA A 258 0.48 4.41 31.82
N ASP A 259 0.37 5.55 32.48
CA ASP A 259 -0.90 6.28 32.59
C ASP A 259 -1.34 6.88 31.26
N GLY A 260 -0.41 7.46 30.50
CA GLY A 260 -0.69 7.96 29.17
C GLY A 260 -1.19 6.87 28.21
N LEU A 261 -0.62 5.66 28.28
CA LEU A 261 -1.09 4.51 27.49
C LEU A 261 -2.50 4.05 27.89
N ARG A 262 -2.96 4.35 29.09
CA ARG A 262 -4.35 4.12 29.53
C ARG A 262 -5.29 5.27 29.18
N GLY A 263 -4.78 6.32 28.50
CA GLY A 263 -5.55 7.48 28.08
C GLY A 263 -5.64 8.60 29.11
N VAL A 264 -4.86 8.53 30.19
CA VAL A 264 -4.79 9.62 31.18
C VAL A 264 -3.97 10.75 30.58
N VAL A 265 -4.53 11.96 30.58
CA VAL A 265 -3.89 13.20 30.12
C VAL A 265 -3.76 14.11 31.32
N GLU A 266 -2.53 14.55 31.63
CA GLU A 266 -2.34 15.62 32.63
C GLU A 266 -2.98 16.90 32.12
N ARG A 267 -3.70 17.59 33.04
CA ARG A 267 -4.45 18.82 32.72
C ARG A 267 -3.54 20.03 32.69
#